data_bbc3079875dba23fd3a3141fe2712206
#
_entry.id   bbc3079875dba23fd3a3141fe2712206
#
_cell.length_a   1.000
_cell.length_b   1.000
_cell.length_c   1.000
_cell.angle_alpha   90.00
_cell.angle_beta   90.00
_cell.angle_gamma   90.00
#
_symmetry.space_group_name_H-M   'P 1'
#
loop_
_entity.id
_entity.type
_entity.pdbx_description
1 polymer ?
#
loop_
_entity_poly.entity_id
_entity_poly.type
_entity_poly.pdbx_seq_one_letter_code
_entity_poly.pdbx_strand_id
1 'polypeptide(L)'
;MDKAVKKLLNEFLSAQFLRFFVSALAAAAVNFIARLLLDPYVGYNKAIVLSYLIGTVFAFFLYQREVFGKGARPLWQETGLFVFVTLSAVAQTLIVSVALADHVFPAIGWHWYGKEVAHIIGMGVPMFSSYLGHKYLTFSHEPVEN
;
A
#
# COMPACT_ATOMS: atom_id res chain seq x y z
N MET A 1 9.97 -3.46 -27.86
CA MET A 1 9.29 -3.30 -26.57
C MET A 1 7.91 -2.69 -26.84
N ASP A 2 6.87 -3.34 -26.40
CA ASP A 2 5.49 -2.96 -26.66
C ASP A 2 5.18 -1.56 -26.05
N LYS A 3 4.33 -0.76 -26.75
CA LYS A 3 3.93 0.59 -26.29
C LYS A 3 3.32 0.55 -24.89
N ALA A 4 2.60 -0.51 -24.55
CA ALA A 4 2.02 -0.72 -23.22
C ALA A 4 3.09 -0.88 -22.13
N VAL A 5 4.16 -1.64 -22.40
CA VAL A 5 5.27 -1.83 -21.47
C VAL A 5 6.03 -0.53 -21.24
N LYS A 6 6.30 0.24 -22.31
CA LYS A 6 6.92 1.58 -22.18
C LYS A 6 6.07 2.53 -21.33
N LYS A 7 4.75 2.51 -21.52
CA LYS A 7 3.84 3.35 -20.73
C LYS A 7 3.90 2.99 -19.24
N LEU A 8 3.83 1.70 -18.92
CA LEU A 8 3.94 1.21 -17.54
C LEU A 8 5.28 1.55 -16.89
N LEU A 9 6.39 1.36 -17.59
CA LEU A 9 7.70 1.72 -17.07
C LEU A 9 7.82 3.22 -16.79
N ASN A 10 7.29 4.07 -17.66
CA ASN A 10 7.28 5.50 -17.46
C ASN A 10 6.40 5.92 -16.25
N GLU A 11 5.29 5.20 -15.99
CA GLU A 11 4.47 5.42 -14.79
C GLU A 11 5.28 5.18 -13.51
N PHE A 12 6.01 4.07 -13.43
CA PHE A 12 6.80 3.71 -12.24
C PHE A 12 8.11 4.50 -12.09
N LEU A 13 8.59 5.13 -13.16
CA LEU A 13 9.72 6.06 -13.12
C LEU A 13 9.26 7.53 -12.95
N SER A 14 7.96 7.76 -12.75
CA SER A 14 7.39 9.09 -12.65
C SER A 14 7.63 9.72 -11.27
N ALA A 15 7.68 11.07 -11.24
CA ALA A 15 7.69 11.82 -9.98
C ALA A 15 6.44 11.54 -9.12
N GLN A 16 5.31 11.19 -9.75
CA GLN A 16 4.08 10.82 -9.05
C GLN A 16 4.25 9.51 -8.27
N PHE A 17 4.87 8.50 -8.88
CA PHE A 17 5.19 7.25 -8.18
C PHE A 17 6.16 7.48 -7.01
N LEU A 18 7.19 8.31 -7.20
CA LEU A 18 8.11 8.65 -6.12
C LEU A 18 7.39 9.35 -4.96
N ARG A 19 6.49 10.29 -5.25
CA ARG A 19 5.65 10.94 -4.22
C ARG A 19 4.75 9.93 -3.49
N PHE A 20 4.16 8.99 -4.23
CA PHE A 20 3.38 7.90 -3.64
C PHE A 20 4.23 7.07 -2.67
N PHE A 21 5.42 6.64 -3.08
CA PHE A 21 6.34 5.86 -2.26
C PHE A 21 6.74 6.60 -0.98
N VAL A 22 7.17 7.86 -1.10
CA VAL A 22 7.52 8.70 0.06
C VAL A 22 6.33 8.90 0.99
N SER A 23 5.13 9.11 0.45
CA SER A 23 3.90 9.25 1.22
C SER A 23 3.54 7.96 1.96
N ALA A 24 3.75 6.80 1.33
CA ALA A 24 3.56 5.50 1.97
C ALA A 24 4.53 5.29 3.15
N LEU A 25 5.79 5.66 2.99
CA LEU A 25 6.78 5.63 4.08
C LEU A 25 6.40 6.57 5.22
N ALA A 26 5.93 7.78 4.92
CA ALA A 26 5.46 8.72 5.93
C ALA A 26 4.26 8.16 6.70
N ALA A 27 3.29 7.55 6.02
CA ALA A 27 2.15 6.90 6.66
C ALA A 27 2.57 5.72 7.55
N ALA A 28 3.55 4.92 7.10
CA ALA A 28 4.12 3.84 7.90
C ALA A 28 4.83 4.37 9.16
N ALA A 29 5.56 5.47 9.05
CA ALA A 29 6.19 6.13 10.20
C ALA A 29 5.15 6.63 11.20
N VAL A 30 4.06 7.27 10.73
CA VAL A 30 2.94 7.71 11.59
C VAL A 30 2.29 6.52 12.28
N ASN A 31 2.03 5.41 11.57
CA ASN A 31 1.53 4.17 12.16
C ASN A 31 2.45 3.68 13.28
N PHE A 32 3.74 3.58 13.01
CA PHE A 32 4.71 3.10 13.99
C PHE A 32 4.79 3.97 15.24
N ILE A 33 4.85 5.30 15.07
CA ILE A 33 4.87 6.25 16.20
C ILE A 33 3.56 6.17 16.98
N ALA A 34 2.42 6.15 16.30
CA ALA A 34 1.11 6.02 16.96
C ALA A 34 1.02 4.73 17.80
N ARG A 35 1.55 3.60 17.29
CA ARG A 35 1.61 2.35 18.06
C ARG A 35 2.43 2.52 19.34
N LEU A 36 3.61 3.12 19.26
CA LEU A 36 4.45 3.34 20.44
C LEU A 36 3.77 4.22 21.48
N LEU A 37 3.06 5.26 21.05
CA LEU A 37 2.36 6.17 21.94
C LEU A 37 1.11 5.56 22.58
N LEU A 38 0.41 4.69 21.86
CA LEU A 38 -0.84 4.05 22.34
C LEU A 38 -0.58 2.83 23.22
N ASP A 39 0.52 2.11 23.01
CA ASP A 39 0.81 0.86 23.70
C ASP A 39 0.69 0.94 25.24
N PRO A 40 1.23 1.97 25.94
CA PRO A 40 1.12 2.08 27.39
C PRO A 40 -0.31 2.25 27.91
N TYR A 41 -1.24 2.76 27.06
CA TYR A 41 -2.61 3.09 27.49
C TYR A 41 -3.62 2.00 27.15
N VAL A 42 -3.47 1.33 26.00
CA VAL A 42 -4.47 0.38 25.50
C VAL A 42 -3.95 -1.05 25.38
N GLY A 43 -2.64 -1.26 25.56
CA GLY A 43 -1.96 -2.53 25.39
C GLY A 43 -1.63 -2.86 23.94
N TYR A 44 -0.64 -3.72 23.73
CA TYR A 44 0.03 -3.99 22.44
C TYR A 44 -0.93 -4.29 21.28
N ASN A 45 -1.85 -5.25 21.46
CA ASN A 45 -2.73 -5.68 20.36
C ASN A 45 -3.69 -4.58 19.90
N LYS A 46 -4.27 -3.84 20.85
CA LYS A 46 -5.15 -2.71 20.53
C LYS A 46 -4.39 -1.55 19.92
N ALA A 47 -3.17 -1.30 20.41
CA ALA A 47 -2.30 -0.26 19.85
C ALA A 47 -1.97 -0.52 18.38
N ILE A 48 -1.72 -1.78 17.98
CA ILE A 48 -1.50 -2.15 16.57
C ILE A 48 -2.72 -1.80 15.70
N VAL A 49 -3.92 -2.18 16.13
CA VAL A 49 -5.14 -1.92 15.35
C VAL A 49 -5.41 -0.42 15.22
N LEU A 50 -5.33 0.31 16.33
CA LEU A 50 -5.60 1.75 16.34
C LEU A 50 -4.56 2.52 15.54
N SER A 51 -3.28 2.19 15.68
CA SER A 51 -2.21 2.83 14.90
C SER A 51 -2.33 2.55 13.41
N TYR A 52 -2.77 1.35 13.03
CA TYR A 52 -3.02 1.02 11.63
C TYR A 52 -4.16 1.86 11.05
N LEU A 53 -5.24 2.05 11.79
CA LEU A 53 -6.33 2.95 11.38
C LEU A 53 -5.85 4.40 11.23
N ILE A 54 -5.07 4.91 12.19
CA ILE A 54 -4.48 6.25 12.12
C ILE A 54 -3.58 6.39 10.89
N GLY A 55 -2.67 5.45 10.67
CA GLY A 55 -1.79 5.44 9.51
C GLY A 55 -2.55 5.38 8.18
N THR A 56 -3.63 4.60 8.11
CA THR A 56 -4.49 4.48 6.93
C THR A 56 -5.22 5.78 6.62
N VAL A 57 -5.81 6.42 7.62
CA VAL A 57 -6.45 7.74 7.48
C VAL A 57 -5.45 8.79 7.03
N PHE A 58 -4.26 8.80 7.64
CA PHE A 58 -3.19 9.70 7.24
C PHE A 58 -2.73 9.48 5.79
N ALA A 59 -2.57 8.21 5.38
CA ALA A 59 -2.23 7.85 4.01
C ALA A 59 -3.28 8.34 3.01
N PHE A 60 -4.58 8.19 3.32
CA PHE A 60 -5.66 8.65 2.45
C PHE A 60 -5.54 10.16 2.14
N PHE A 61 -5.41 10.98 3.18
CA PHE A 61 -5.29 12.42 2.99
C PHE A 61 -3.98 12.83 2.32
N LEU A 62 -2.89 12.13 2.63
CA LEU A 62 -1.60 12.40 2.03
C LEU A 62 -1.58 12.05 0.54
N TYR A 63 -2.18 10.93 0.15
CA TYR A 63 -2.31 10.56 -1.26
C TYR A 63 -3.20 11.54 -2.02
N GLN A 64 -4.33 11.95 -1.43
CA GLN A 64 -5.21 12.92 -2.04
C GLN A 64 -4.52 14.29 -2.23
N ARG A 65 -3.73 14.72 -1.26
CA ARG A 65 -3.11 16.05 -1.29
C ARG A 65 -1.83 16.09 -2.13
N GLU A 66 -0.93 15.14 -1.95
CA GLU A 66 0.46 15.23 -2.44
C GLU A 66 0.70 14.39 -3.70
N VAL A 67 -0.14 13.39 -3.96
CA VAL A 67 0.13 12.39 -5.01
C VAL A 67 -0.84 12.48 -6.17
N PHE A 68 -2.13 12.32 -5.91
CA PHE A 68 -3.15 12.15 -6.94
C PHE A 68 -4.07 13.36 -7.12
N GLY A 69 -4.16 14.24 -6.11
CA GLY A 69 -5.20 15.25 -6.05
C GLY A 69 -6.56 14.65 -5.65
N LYS A 70 -7.55 15.52 -5.49
CA LYS A 70 -8.92 15.09 -5.20
C LYS A 70 -9.53 14.50 -6.46
N GLY A 71 -10.12 13.32 -6.35
CA GLY A 71 -10.79 12.66 -7.46
C GLY A 71 -12.14 13.32 -7.84
N ALA A 72 -12.73 12.84 -8.91
CA ALA A 72 -14.03 13.32 -9.39
C ALA A 72 -15.21 12.76 -8.58
N ARG A 73 -14.97 11.74 -7.74
CA ARG A 73 -16.01 11.03 -6.99
C ARG A 73 -16.33 11.69 -5.64
N PRO A 74 -17.53 11.44 -5.08
CA PRO A 74 -17.85 11.82 -3.70
C PRO A 74 -16.92 11.13 -2.70
N LEU A 75 -16.61 11.80 -1.58
CA LEU A 75 -15.66 11.33 -0.57
C LEU A 75 -15.93 9.91 -0.08
N TRP A 76 -17.19 9.52 0.10
CA TRP A 76 -17.54 8.17 0.57
C TRP A 76 -17.17 7.06 -0.44
N GLN A 77 -17.26 7.34 -1.75
CA GLN A 77 -16.82 6.42 -2.79
C GLN A 77 -15.30 6.34 -2.87
N GLU A 78 -14.61 7.49 -2.79
CA GLU A 78 -13.15 7.50 -2.73
C GLU A 78 -12.64 6.72 -1.52
N THR A 79 -13.23 6.91 -0.35
CA THR A 79 -12.87 6.18 0.87
C THR A 79 -13.14 4.68 0.72
N GLY A 80 -14.27 4.28 0.17
CA GLY A 80 -14.58 2.86 -0.06
C GLY A 80 -13.59 2.19 -1.01
N LEU A 81 -13.26 2.85 -2.12
CA LEU A 81 -12.27 2.35 -3.07
C LEU A 81 -10.85 2.34 -2.48
N PHE A 82 -10.50 3.34 -1.67
CA PHE A 82 -9.23 3.38 -0.97
C PHE A 82 -9.08 2.17 -0.03
N VAL A 83 -10.08 1.89 0.77
CA VAL A 83 -10.10 0.71 1.66
C VAL A 83 -10.01 -0.58 0.85
N PHE A 84 -10.74 -0.70 -0.25
CA PHE A 84 -10.69 -1.87 -1.13
C PHE A 84 -9.28 -2.09 -1.70
N VAL A 85 -8.64 -1.05 -2.24
CA VAL A 85 -7.27 -1.14 -2.78
C VAL A 85 -6.27 -1.50 -1.67
N THR A 86 -6.41 -0.90 -0.48
CA THR A 86 -5.55 -1.19 0.68
C THR A 86 -5.69 -2.63 1.14
N LEU A 87 -6.92 -3.15 1.27
CA LEU A 87 -7.15 -4.56 1.65
C LEU A 87 -6.62 -5.53 0.59
N SER A 88 -6.75 -5.18 -0.69
CA SER A 88 -6.19 -5.96 -1.79
C SER A 88 -4.66 -6.01 -1.72
N ALA A 89 -4.01 -4.90 -1.35
CA ALA A 89 -2.57 -4.84 -1.15
C ALA A 89 -2.12 -5.74 0.02
N VAL A 90 -2.84 -5.70 1.15
CA VAL A 90 -2.58 -6.58 2.31
C VAL A 90 -2.73 -8.05 1.94
N ALA A 91 -3.78 -8.41 1.21
CA ALA A 91 -3.99 -9.79 0.75
C ALA A 91 -2.85 -10.25 -0.18
N GLN A 92 -2.41 -9.41 -1.12
CA GLN A 92 -1.28 -9.70 -2.01
C GLN A 92 0.02 -9.92 -1.20
N THR A 93 0.31 -9.04 -0.24
CA THR A 93 1.48 -9.19 0.64
C THR A 93 1.45 -10.53 1.36
N LEU A 94 0.31 -10.89 1.94
CA LEU A 94 0.16 -12.14 2.66
C LEU A 94 0.38 -13.37 1.76
N ILE A 95 -0.31 -13.39 0.61
CA ILE A 95 -0.20 -14.50 -0.36
C ILE A 95 1.24 -14.68 -0.84
N VAL A 96 1.90 -13.60 -1.25
CA VAL A 96 3.28 -13.67 -1.75
C VAL A 96 4.25 -14.05 -0.65
N SER A 97 4.12 -13.48 0.54
CA SER A 97 5.00 -13.79 1.68
C SER A 97 4.91 -15.26 2.08
N VAL A 98 3.70 -15.80 2.20
CA VAL A 98 3.47 -17.22 2.56
C VAL A 98 3.99 -18.14 1.44
N ALA A 99 3.67 -17.84 0.18
CA ALA A 99 4.14 -18.64 -0.95
C ALA A 99 5.66 -18.71 -1.01
N LEU A 100 6.35 -17.58 -0.80
CA LEU A 100 7.81 -17.55 -0.77
C LEU A 100 8.39 -18.27 0.44
N ALA A 101 7.90 -17.98 1.65
CA ALA A 101 8.45 -18.52 2.89
C ALA A 101 8.24 -20.02 3.04
N ASP A 102 7.05 -20.52 2.68
CA ASP A 102 6.66 -21.91 2.98
C ASP A 102 6.88 -22.86 1.81
N HIS A 103 6.98 -22.35 0.57
CA HIS A 103 7.09 -23.18 -0.63
C HIS A 103 8.37 -22.92 -1.43
N VAL A 104 8.59 -21.67 -1.85
CA VAL A 104 9.70 -21.35 -2.79
C VAL A 104 11.05 -21.45 -2.11
N PHE A 105 11.23 -20.79 -0.99
CA PHE A 105 12.54 -20.77 -0.30
C PHE A 105 12.98 -22.13 0.21
N PRO A 106 12.11 -22.96 0.81
CA PRO A 106 12.48 -24.34 1.15
C PRO A 106 12.84 -25.17 -0.07
N ALA A 107 12.11 -25.02 -1.19
CA ALA A 107 12.37 -25.77 -2.42
C ALA A 107 13.73 -25.47 -3.04
N ILE A 108 14.26 -24.24 -2.89
CA ILE A 108 15.58 -23.84 -3.38
C ILE A 108 16.68 -23.92 -2.31
N GLY A 109 16.38 -24.45 -1.13
CA GLY A 109 17.33 -24.58 -0.02
C GLY A 109 17.73 -23.28 0.66
N TRP A 110 16.90 -22.24 0.52
CA TRP A 110 17.15 -20.94 1.17
C TRP A 110 16.61 -20.95 2.61
N HIS A 111 17.50 -20.92 3.59
CA HIS A 111 17.13 -20.96 5.02
C HIS A 111 17.51 -19.67 5.80
N TRP A 112 18.21 -18.74 5.14
CA TRP A 112 18.71 -17.54 5.80
C TRP A 112 17.64 -16.44 5.82
N TYR A 113 17.09 -16.13 7.01
CA TYR A 113 16.03 -15.13 7.20
C TYR A 113 14.87 -15.26 6.18
N GLY A 114 14.46 -16.49 5.86
CA GLY A 114 13.49 -16.76 4.80
C GLY A 114 12.16 -16.03 4.98
N LYS A 115 11.62 -15.98 6.20
CA LYS A 115 10.33 -15.31 6.48
C LYS A 115 10.43 -13.79 6.36
N GLU A 116 11.52 -13.20 6.84
CA GLU A 116 11.77 -11.76 6.77
C GLU A 116 11.96 -11.31 5.32
N VAL A 117 12.77 -12.02 4.56
CA VAL A 117 12.99 -11.75 3.13
C VAL A 117 11.70 -11.94 2.32
N ALA A 118 10.95 -13.02 2.58
CA ALA A 118 9.67 -13.27 1.95
C ALA A 118 8.67 -12.13 2.21
N HIS A 119 8.64 -11.61 3.44
CA HIS A 119 7.76 -10.50 3.80
C HIS A 119 8.16 -9.19 3.11
N ILE A 120 9.44 -8.87 3.05
CA ILE A 120 9.94 -7.68 2.34
C ILE A 120 9.59 -7.75 0.85
N ILE A 121 9.79 -8.90 0.20
CA ILE A 121 9.40 -9.10 -1.20
C ILE A 121 7.88 -8.99 -1.34
N GLY A 122 7.13 -9.63 -0.44
CA GLY A 122 5.67 -9.59 -0.40
C GLY A 122 5.11 -8.18 -0.30
N MET A 123 5.74 -7.29 0.47
CA MET A 123 5.37 -5.87 0.55
C MET A 123 5.69 -5.09 -0.73
N GLY A 124 6.73 -5.50 -1.47
CA GLY A 124 7.10 -4.85 -2.73
C GLY A 124 6.09 -5.07 -3.86
N VAL A 125 5.47 -6.24 -3.92
CA VAL A 125 4.52 -6.60 -5.00
C VAL A 125 3.30 -5.67 -5.03
N PRO A 126 2.58 -5.45 -3.92
CA PRO A 126 1.40 -4.60 -3.94
C PRO A 126 1.72 -3.10 -4.06
N MET A 127 2.96 -2.69 -3.91
CA MET A 127 3.35 -1.29 -4.12
C MET A 127 2.96 -0.81 -5.52
N PHE A 128 3.22 -1.62 -6.54
CA PHE A 128 2.89 -1.29 -7.93
C PHE A 128 1.38 -1.38 -8.18
N SER A 129 0.73 -2.45 -7.73
CA SER A 129 -0.71 -2.63 -7.93
C SER A 129 -1.55 -1.63 -7.14
N SER A 130 -1.15 -1.28 -5.91
CA SER A 130 -1.86 -0.28 -5.12
C SER A 130 -1.67 1.14 -5.67
N TYR A 131 -0.48 1.48 -6.17
CA TYR A 131 -0.29 2.75 -6.89
C TYR A 131 -1.26 2.89 -8.06
N LEU A 132 -1.33 1.88 -8.93
CA LEU A 132 -2.27 1.90 -10.06
C LEU A 132 -3.73 1.90 -9.58
N GLY A 133 -4.05 1.11 -8.55
CA GLY A 133 -5.37 1.08 -7.94
C GLY A 133 -5.79 2.44 -7.38
N HIS A 134 -4.92 3.12 -6.65
CA HIS A 134 -5.23 4.46 -6.15
C HIS A 134 -5.33 5.49 -7.27
N LYS A 135 -4.44 5.42 -8.26
CA LYS A 135 -4.45 6.36 -9.40
C LYS A 135 -5.70 6.24 -10.25
N TYR A 136 -6.09 5.02 -10.63
CA TYR A 136 -7.16 4.79 -11.61
C TYR A 136 -8.51 4.47 -10.98
N LEU A 137 -8.57 3.95 -9.76
CA LEU A 137 -9.82 3.63 -9.09
C LEU A 137 -10.17 4.67 -8.01
N THR A 138 -9.30 4.87 -7.01
CA THR A 138 -9.63 5.72 -5.85
C THR A 138 -9.72 7.18 -6.24
N PHE A 139 -8.66 7.74 -6.81
CA PHE A 139 -8.53 9.17 -7.12
C PHE A 139 -8.65 9.45 -8.62
N SER A 140 -9.44 8.66 -9.34
CA SER A 140 -9.69 8.87 -10.77
C SER A 140 -10.33 10.22 -11.01
N HIS A 141 -9.83 10.91 -12.04
CA HIS A 141 -10.37 12.20 -12.49
C HIS A 141 -11.37 12.02 -13.64
N GLU A 142 -11.57 10.79 -14.11
CA GLU A 142 -12.58 10.52 -15.14
C GLU A 142 -13.98 10.59 -14.52
N PRO A 143 -14.94 11.30 -15.16
CA PRO A 143 -16.33 11.30 -14.73
C PRO A 143 -16.88 9.88 -14.73
N VAL A 144 -17.66 9.53 -13.70
CA VAL A 144 -18.43 8.28 -13.71
C VAL A 144 -19.51 8.43 -14.80
N GLU A 145 -19.36 7.73 -15.92
CA GLU A 145 -20.46 7.60 -16.89
C GLU A 145 -21.63 6.90 -16.17
N ASN A 146 -22.71 7.65 -16.00
CA ASN A 146 -23.98 7.14 -15.49
C ASN A 146 -24.75 6.46 -16.61
#